data_dc435680f22dfcad78fb4bf54aa3ebb6
#
_entry.id   dc435680f22dfcad78fb4bf54aa3ebb6
#
_cell.length_a   1.000
_cell.length_b   1.000
_cell.length_c   1.000
_cell.angle_alpha   90.00
_cell.angle_beta   90.00
_cell.angle_gamma   90.00
#
_symmetry.space_group_name_H-M   'P 1'
#
loop_
_entity.id
_entity.type
_entity.pdbx_description
1 polymer ?
#
loop_
_entity_poly.entity_id
_entity_poly.type
_entity_poly.pdbx_seq_one_letter_code
_entity_poly.pdbx_strand_id
1 'polypeptide(L)'
;MKITKKRLSQAVVTGLAALCLPLALQAASDDEHKYHQLFEDNCASCHGSDHGGYLAPALNAETLKGRSPTALRTIIMAGSFDTLMPPFYGKLSDDNIRGLVSHLKLTPKLDNPAWTIDDIKKSIKVYVKDESTLPAKPTFKIDDIDDIIGVAARGKYGRGEGSRAIFINSKTHQKIGEVPTGTAAHIIEYNPANPRWAYVKTDTAEIFKVDLYSMQAVRSVKTGFNGPGIGVSRDGKYILAGSFVPHNAVLLNADTLEPIKTFELEGIDPDGKQVSSDSGMIIGTPFDDIFAIALENAGQVWVIDLKEGFPVTRITNVGRHLHDAFLTHGGRKLMIASYDDSIVAAIDLKDRKIIKKLEAGCVPHVGGGSAVVVDGRTLGFGTNFGDCDKTVVSVWDLDKMEVVKQIPVDGGTESPAAHANAPYVAVDIISKDRRARTVQLIDKKSLEVVKTLDVGGHAYFPEYSADGKFLYISAGYSGDQVVVYDSFSLEKVATIPMESPAGIFSHGRVRYMTRGLSPDELAQRDGDLKGAKK
;
A
#
# COMPACT_ATOMS: atom_id res chain seq x y z
N MET A 1 38.80 63.08 52.59
CA MET A 1 39.06 61.66 52.59
C MET A 1 37.96 60.98 51.80
N LYS A 2 38.26 60.59 50.55
CA LYS A 2 37.29 60.01 49.56
C LYS A 2 37.22 58.53 49.85
N ILE A 3 36.02 57.97 50.10
CA ILE A 3 35.76 56.55 50.05
C ILE A 3 34.57 56.31 49.11
N THR A 4 34.83 55.55 48.11
CA THR A 4 34.19 55.14 46.91
C THR A 4 32.89 54.37 47.12
N LYS A 5 31.83 54.88 46.45
CA LYS A 5 30.64 54.08 46.09
C LYS A 5 30.92 53.36 44.78
N LYS A 6 31.26 52.10 44.86
CA LYS A 6 31.22 51.20 43.68
C LYS A 6 31.35 49.74 44.16
N ARG A 7 30.25 49.09 44.47
CA ARG A 7 30.10 47.61 44.50
C ARG A 7 28.69 47.19 44.99
N LEU A 8 27.61 47.55 44.23
CA LEU A 8 26.30 46.97 44.51
C LEU A 8 25.40 46.78 43.24
N SER A 9 25.94 46.93 42.04
CA SER A 9 25.12 46.81 40.82
C SER A 9 25.45 45.60 39.91
N GLN A 10 26.39 44.74 40.32
CA GLN A 10 26.77 43.57 39.50
C GLN A 10 26.22 42.23 39.99
N ALA A 11 25.67 42.15 41.20
CA ALA A 11 25.17 40.88 41.77
C ALA A 11 23.68 40.57 41.45
N VAL A 12 22.89 41.56 40.97
CA VAL A 12 21.44 41.38 40.72
C VAL A 12 21.16 40.98 39.27
N VAL A 13 22.06 41.30 38.31
CA VAL A 13 21.84 40.99 36.90
C VAL A 13 22.22 39.54 36.57
N THR A 14 23.13 38.91 37.30
CA THR A 14 23.53 37.51 37.10
C THR A 14 22.55 36.50 37.69
N GLY A 15 21.72 36.87 38.65
CA GLY A 15 20.74 35.97 39.27
C GLY A 15 19.46 35.77 38.44
N LEU A 16 19.05 36.77 37.66
CA LEU A 16 17.85 36.65 36.83
C LEU A 16 18.09 35.89 35.52
N ALA A 17 19.31 35.95 34.96
CA ALA A 17 19.63 35.21 33.73
C ALA A 17 19.74 33.68 33.95
N ALA A 18 20.13 33.25 35.17
CA ALA A 18 20.27 31.81 35.48
C ALA A 18 18.93 31.12 35.80
N LEU A 19 17.87 31.86 36.15
CA LEU A 19 16.54 31.31 36.44
C LEU A 19 15.66 31.26 35.18
N CYS A 20 15.96 32.03 34.12
CA CYS A 20 15.21 32.01 32.86
C CYS A 20 15.67 30.93 31.86
N LEU A 21 16.91 30.42 31.98
CA LEU A 21 17.44 29.39 31.09
C LEU A 21 16.69 28.04 31.18
N PRO A 22 16.40 27.47 32.36
CA PRO A 22 15.70 26.19 32.44
C PRO A 22 14.24 26.26 32.00
N LEU A 23 13.56 27.37 32.24
CA LEU A 23 12.18 27.59 31.79
C LEU A 23 12.08 27.74 30.25
N ALA A 24 13.05 28.39 29.65
CA ALA A 24 13.10 28.54 28.19
C ALA A 24 13.43 27.22 27.47
N LEU A 25 14.31 26.38 28.05
CA LEU A 25 14.61 25.05 27.55
C LEU A 25 13.42 24.09 27.71
N GLN A 26 12.70 24.17 28.81
CA GLN A 26 11.52 23.35 29.07
C GLN A 26 10.36 23.74 28.12
N ALA A 27 10.11 25.02 27.94
CA ALA A 27 9.10 25.50 26.98
C ALA A 27 9.43 25.12 25.52
N ALA A 28 10.71 25.15 25.15
CA ALA A 28 11.15 24.72 23.81
C ALA A 28 10.97 23.20 23.60
N SER A 29 11.21 22.38 24.64
CA SER A 29 10.99 20.93 24.57
C SER A 29 9.50 20.57 24.51
N ASP A 30 8.64 21.30 25.22
CA ASP A 30 7.20 21.09 25.25
C ASP A 30 6.56 21.50 23.91
N ASP A 31 7.02 22.58 23.30
CA ASP A 31 6.60 23.02 21.97
C ASP A 31 7.07 22.06 20.87
N GLU A 32 8.27 21.54 20.93
CA GLU A 32 8.80 20.54 19.98
C GLU A 32 7.97 19.25 20.04
N HIS A 33 7.70 18.75 21.24
CA HIS A 33 6.87 17.57 21.45
C HIS A 33 5.43 17.79 20.94
N LYS A 34 4.85 18.94 21.21
CA LYS A 34 3.51 19.32 20.73
C LYS A 34 3.41 19.31 19.19
N TYR A 35 4.37 19.93 18.51
CA TYR A 35 4.32 20.03 17.05
C TYR A 35 4.69 18.72 16.37
N HIS A 36 5.55 17.92 16.97
CA HIS A 36 5.79 16.55 16.52
C HIS A 36 4.51 15.71 16.62
N GLN A 37 3.78 15.77 17.75
CA GLN A 37 2.50 15.06 17.90
C GLN A 37 1.45 15.56 16.90
N LEU A 38 1.37 16.87 16.67
CA LEU A 38 0.46 17.43 15.63
C LEU A 38 0.82 16.93 14.23
N PHE A 39 2.10 16.75 13.94
CA PHE A 39 2.56 16.17 12.67
C PHE A 39 2.15 14.70 12.58
N GLU A 40 2.41 13.89 13.61
CA GLU A 40 2.00 12.49 13.65
C GLU A 40 0.50 12.32 13.45
N ASP A 41 -0.31 13.11 14.16
CA ASP A 41 -1.78 13.00 14.13
C ASP A 41 -2.40 13.43 12.78
N ASN A 42 -1.72 14.29 12.01
CA ASN A 42 -2.36 14.95 10.87
C ASN A 42 -1.60 14.83 9.54
N CYS A 43 -0.33 14.53 9.55
CA CYS A 43 0.54 14.64 8.37
C CYS A 43 1.30 13.34 8.06
N ALA A 44 1.76 12.64 9.10
CA ALA A 44 2.66 11.50 8.99
C ALA A 44 2.10 10.35 8.15
N SER A 45 0.79 10.10 8.18
CA SER A 45 0.15 9.07 7.36
C SER A 45 0.36 9.25 5.85
N CYS A 46 0.61 10.48 5.40
CA CYS A 46 0.90 10.78 4.00
C CYS A 46 2.36 11.16 3.77
N HIS A 47 2.99 11.86 4.72
CA HIS A 47 4.33 12.42 4.55
C HIS A 47 5.44 11.61 5.24
N GLY A 48 5.10 10.45 5.85
CA GLY A 48 6.01 9.60 6.59
C GLY A 48 6.33 10.14 8.00
N SER A 49 6.29 9.26 9.02
CA SER A 49 6.64 9.63 10.41
C SER A 49 8.11 10.02 10.56
N ASP A 50 8.96 9.61 9.62
CA ASP A 50 10.36 10.00 9.50
C ASP A 50 10.58 11.31 8.74
N HIS A 51 9.50 12.02 8.36
CA HIS A 51 9.54 13.19 7.50
C HIS A 51 10.18 12.95 6.11
N GLY A 52 10.39 11.70 5.75
CA GLY A 52 11.06 11.28 4.51
C GLY A 52 10.17 11.24 3.27
N GLY A 53 8.85 11.42 3.43
CA GLY A 53 7.85 11.25 2.38
C GLY A 53 7.31 9.82 2.34
N TYR A 54 6.10 9.68 1.77
CA TYR A 54 5.43 8.39 1.55
C TYR A 54 4.40 8.54 0.40
N LEU A 55 3.12 8.72 0.70
CA LEU A 55 2.09 9.06 -0.31
C LEU A 55 2.20 10.52 -0.79
N ALA A 56 2.95 11.33 -0.08
CA ALA A 56 3.17 12.75 -0.33
C ALA A 56 4.65 13.09 -0.14
N PRO A 57 5.11 14.23 -0.67
CA PRO A 57 6.52 14.61 -0.60
C PRO A 57 7.07 14.66 0.82
N ALA A 58 8.38 14.45 0.97
CA ALA A 58 9.11 14.63 2.22
C ALA A 58 8.91 16.03 2.81
N LEU A 59 8.74 16.11 4.13
CA LEU A 59 8.54 17.36 4.89
C LEU A 59 9.64 17.51 5.95
N ASN A 60 10.86 17.81 5.51
CA ASN A 60 12.01 18.03 6.39
C ASN A 60 12.78 19.28 5.98
N ALA A 61 13.75 19.68 6.81
CA ALA A 61 14.52 20.91 6.63
C ALA A 61 15.21 20.99 5.26
N GLU A 62 15.66 19.86 4.72
CA GLU A 62 16.34 19.81 3.42
C GLU A 62 15.38 20.07 2.27
N THR A 63 14.28 19.33 2.22
CA THR A 63 13.27 19.42 1.13
C THR A 63 12.50 20.72 1.15
N LEU A 64 12.35 21.36 2.33
CA LEU A 64 11.64 22.61 2.52
C LEU A 64 12.55 23.85 2.52
N LYS A 65 13.84 23.70 2.25
CA LYS A 65 14.83 24.80 2.32
C LYS A 65 14.44 26.01 1.46
N GLY A 66 13.96 25.78 0.23
CA GLY A 66 13.58 26.83 -0.71
C GLY A 66 12.16 27.39 -0.54
N ARG A 67 11.35 26.84 0.37
CA ARG A 67 9.97 27.28 0.55
C ARG A 67 9.84 28.26 1.71
N SER A 68 9.13 29.39 1.45
CA SER A 68 8.86 30.38 2.50
C SER A 68 7.87 29.83 3.54
N PRO A 69 7.96 30.25 4.82
CA PRO A 69 6.98 29.89 5.84
C PRO A 69 5.54 30.27 5.45
N THR A 70 5.37 31.41 4.78
CA THR A 70 4.06 31.87 4.29
C THR A 70 3.49 30.93 3.24
N ALA A 71 4.30 30.48 2.27
CA ALA A 71 3.85 29.55 1.25
C ALA A 71 3.44 28.19 1.86
N LEU A 72 4.24 27.67 2.79
CA LEU A 72 3.92 26.41 3.50
C LEU A 72 2.64 26.55 4.34
N ARG A 73 2.50 27.65 5.07
CA ARG A 73 1.28 27.94 5.83
C ARG A 73 0.05 27.98 4.92
N THR A 74 0.14 28.66 3.77
CA THR A 74 -0.96 28.74 2.80
C THR A 74 -1.34 27.34 2.28
N ILE A 75 -0.37 26.51 1.92
CA ILE A 75 -0.62 25.15 1.45
C ILE A 75 -1.29 24.31 2.55
N ILE A 76 -0.83 24.40 3.79
CA ILE A 76 -1.45 23.66 4.89
C ILE A 76 -2.88 24.15 5.14
N MET A 77 -3.11 25.48 5.13
CA MET A 77 -4.45 26.03 5.35
C MET A 77 -5.43 25.69 4.23
N ALA A 78 -5.04 25.91 2.99
CA ALA A 78 -5.93 25.76 1.84
C ALA A 78 -5.96 24.35 1.23
N GLY A 79 -5.00 23.50 1.60
CA GLY A 79 -4.73 22.28 0.87
C GLY A 79 -3.99 22.54 -0.43
N SER A 80 -3.78 21.52 -1.22
CA SER A 80 -3.22 21.63 -2.56
C SER A 80 -4.26 21.14 -3.56
N PHE A 81 -4.73 22.06 -4.39
CA PHE A 81 -5.76 21.76 -5.37
C PHE A 81 -5.31 20.62 -6.30
N ASP A 82 -6.23 19.72 -6.64
CA ASP A 82 -5.99 18.52 -7.47
C ASP A 82 -4.96 17.52 -6.89
N THR A 83 -4.70 17.58 -5.57
CA THR A 83 -3.87 16.60 -4.88
C THR A 83 -4.61 16.01 -3.68
N LEU A 84 -4.02 14.98 -3.07
CA LEU A 84 -4.54 14.39 -1.82
C LEU A 84 -4.32 15.29 -0.59
N MET A 85 -3.59 16.42 -0.72
CA MET A 85 -3.32 17.35 0.38
C MET A 85 -4.57 18.17 0.70
N PRO A 86 -5.28 17.87 1.79
CA PRO A 86 -6.54 18.53 2.11
C PRO A 86 -6.31 19.84 2.86
N PRO A 87 -7.32 20.73 2.94
CA PRO A 87 -7.27 21.93 3.74
C PRO A 87 -7.33 21.60 5.24
N PHE A 88 -6.50 22.32 6.01
CA PHE A 88 -6.53 22.26 7.48
C PHE A 88 -7.15 23.49 8.12
N TYR A 89 -7.62 24.44 7.32
CA TYR A 89 -8.39 25.59 7.82
C TYR A 89 -9.60 25.10 8.60
N GLY A 90 -9.80 25.64 9.82
CA GLY A 90 -10.87 25.23 10.71
C GLY A 90 -10.63 23.91 11.48
N LYS A 91 -9.65 23.10 11.08
CA LYS A 91 -9.20 21.90 11.81
C LYS A 91 -8.05 22.21 12.77
N LEU A 92 -7.07 22.97 12.31
CA LEU A 92 -5.94 23.44 13.10
C LEU A 92 -6.04 24.96 13.27
N SER A 93 -5.67 25.45 14.45
CA SER A 93 -5.57 26.90 14.69
C SER A 93 -4.39 27.47 13.89
N ASP A 94 -4.44 28.77 13.62
CA ASP A 94 -3.37 29.46 12.90
C ASP A 94 -2.01 29.36 13.64
N ASP A 95 -2.03 29.41 14.97
CA ASP A 95 -0.83 29.22 15.81
C ASP A 95 -0.27 27.80 15.70
N ASN A 96 -1.13 26.79 15.67
CA ASN A 96 -0.70 25.42 15.44
C ASN A 96 -0.09 25.22 14.06
N ILE A 97 -0.66 25.84 13.02
CA ILE A 97 -0.10 25.77 11.66
C ILE A 97 1.25 26.51 11.60
N ARG A 98 1.38 27.67 12.24
CA ARG A 98 2.66 28.39 12.30
C ARG A 98 3.76 27.59 13.02
N GLY A 99 3.44 27.03 14.16
CA GLY A 99 4.37 26.19 14.91
C GLY A 99 4.74 24.92 14.16
N LEU A 100 3.78 24.29 13.50
CA LEU A 100 4.03 23.13 12.65
C LEU A 100 4.97 23.47 11.48
N VAL A 101 4.76 24.59 10.79
CA VAL A 101 5.68 25.07 9.73
C VAL A 101 7.10 25.28 10.28
N SER A 102 7.23 25.87 11.46
CA SER A 102 8.54 26.05 12.11
C SER A 102 9.19 24.71 12.42
N HIS A 103 8.44 23.80 13.00
CA HIS A 103 8.88 22.43 13.29
C HIS A 103 9.40 21.73 12.02
N LEU A 104 8.60 21.68 10.95
CA LEU A 104 8.95 21.02 9.70
C LEU A 104 10.22 21.60 9.05
N LYS A 105 10.43 22.91 9.13
CA LYS A 105 11.63 23.56 8.59
C LYS A 105 12.90 23.36 9.41
N LEU A 106 12.77 22.91 10.64
CA LEU A 106 13.88 22.66 11.55
C LEU A 106 14.15 21.17 11.73
N THR A 107 13.16 20.33 11.51
CA THR A 107 13.27 18.88 11.70
C THR A 107 14.14 18.26 10.61
N PRO A 108 15.27 17.62 10.94
CA PRO A 108 16.03 16.84 9.97
C PRO A 108 15.22 15.62 9.55
N LYS A 109 15.62 14.96 8.46
CA LYS A 109 15.18 13.60 8.21
C LYS A 109 15.63 12.75 9.40
N LEU A 110 14.69 12.04 10.04
CA LEU A 110 15.02 11.17 11.16
C LEU A 110 15.81 9.95 10.66
N ASP A 111 16.82 9.56 11.44
CA ASP A 111 17.42 8.25 11.25
C ASP A 111 16.37 7.16 11.52
N ASN A 112 16.58 5.99 10.93
CA ASN A 112 15.68 4.86 11.06
C ASN A 112 15.37 4.53 12.54
N PRO A 113 14.21 4.92 13.10
CA PRO A 113 13.91 4.72 14.51
C PRO A 113 13.76 3.24 14.80
N ALA A 114 14.25 2.80 15.97
CA ALA A 114 14.10 1.41 16.39
C ALA A 114 12.63 1.08 16.71
N TRP A 115 12.18 -0.06 16.23
CA TRP A 115 10.92 -0.69 16.61
C TRP A 115 11.18 -2.18 16.79
N THR A 116 11.44 -2.57 18.03
CA THR A 116 11.93 -3.91 18.37
C THR A 116 10.81 -4.96 18.40
N ILE A 117 11.19 -6.23 18.43
CA ILE A 117 10.21 -7.32 18.65
C ILE A 117 9.41 -7.12 19.94
N ASP A 118 10.04 -6.58 21.00
CA ASP A 118 9.34 -6.31 22.25
C ASP A 118 8.33 -5.15 22.12
N ASP A 119 8.63 -4.14 21.32
CA ASP A 119 7.69 -3.05 21.03
C ASP A 119 6.51 -3.58 20.21
N ILE A 120 6.78 -4.43 19.22
CA ILE A 120 5.72 -5.11 18.44
C ILE A 120 4.83 -5.93 19.36
N LYS A 121 5.40 -6.77 20.25
CA LYS A 121 4.61 -7.57 21.22
C LYS A 121 3.76 -6.70 22.12
N LYS A 122 4.30 -5.59 22.65
CA LYS A 122 3.56 -4.65 23.51
C LYS A 122 2.41 -3.95 22.76
N SER A 123 2.49 -3.82 21.45
CA SER A 123 1.46 -3.21 20.61
C SER A 123 0.26 -4.11 20.33
N ILE A 124 0.36 -5.41 20.63
CA ILE A 124 -0.72 -6.37 20.36
C ILE A 124 -1.95 -6.01 21.21
N LYS A 125 -3.06 -5.82 20.52
CA LYS A 125 -4.39 -5.64 21.14
C LYS A 125 -5.23 -6.87 20.86
N VAL A 126 -5.89 -7.39 21.89
CA VAL A 126 -6.80 -8.53 21.80
C VAL A 126 -8.22 -8.04 22.03
N TYR A 127 -9.04 -8.05 21.01
CA TYR A 127 -10.44 -7.62 21.07
C TYR A 127 -11.38 -8.78 21.44
N VAL A 128 -11.06 -10.00 20.96
CA VAL A 128 -11.78 -11.23 21.28
C VAL A 128 -10.80 -12.15 22.02
N LYS A 129 -11.02 -12.32 23.32
CA LYS A 129 -10.13 -13.15 24.18
C LYS A 129 -10.24 -14.63 23.88
N ASP A 130 -11.46 -15.10 23.57
CA ASP A 130 -11.75 -16.49 23.25
C ASP A 130 -12.40 -16.58 21.87
N GLU A 131 -11.62 -16.94 20.86
CA GLU A 131 -12.07 -17.07 19.48
C GLU A 131 -13.08 -18.22 19.29
N SER A 132 -13.21 -19.15 20.25
CA SER A 132 -14.24 -20.20 20.20
C SER A 132 -15.67 -19.66 20.38
N THR A 133 -15.81 -18.46 20.91
CA THR A 133 -17.10 -17.75 21.06
C THR A 133 -17.60 -17.11 19.77
N LEU A 134 -16.74 -17.05 18.75
CA LEU A 134 -17.09 -16.52 17.45
C LEU A 134 -18.09 -17.44 16.72
N PRO A 135 -18.99 -16.88 15.89
CA PRO A 135 -19.98 -17.68 15.19
C PRO A 135 -19.35 -18.71 14.27
N ALA A 136 -19.91 -19.92 14.23
CA ALA A 136 -19.43 -21.01 13.37
C ALA A 136 -19.76 -20.81 11.88
N LYS A 137 -20.64 -19.84 11.55
CA LYS A 137 -21.08 -19.49 10.19
C LYS A 137 -21.25 -17.97 10.09
N PRO A 138 -21.24 -17.40 8.87
CA PRO A 138 -21.54 -15.99 8.68
C PRO A 138 -22.84 -15.55 9.35
N THR A 139 -22.82 -14.41 10.05
CA THR A 139 -24.00 -13.83 10.73
C THR A 139 -24.91 -13.05 9.76
N PHE A 140 -24.52 -12.96 8.51
CA PHE A 140 -25.23 -12.31 7.42
C PHE A 140 -25.50 -13.32 6.30
N LYS A 141 -26.38 -12.97 5.37
CA LYS A 141 -26.72 -13.85 4.24
C LYS A 141 -25.67 -13.74 3.15
N ILE A 142 -24.99 -14.82 2.89
CA ILE A 142 -24.06 -15.01 1.76
C ILE A 142 -24.07 -16.49 1.38
N ASP A 143 -24.09 -16.78 0.09
CA ASP A 143 -24.11 -18.16 -0.40
C ASP A 143 -22.69 -18.73 -0.54
N ASP A 144 -21.73 -17.92 -0.96
CA ASP A 144 -20.31 -18.25 -1.04
C ASP A 144 -19.48 -17.10 -0.44
N ILE A 145 -18.55 -17.42 0.44
CA ILE A 145 -17.64 -16.44 1.06
C ILE A 145 -16.73 -15.77 0.02
N ASP A 146 -16.48 -16.43 -1.10
CA ASP A 146 -15.72 -15.88 -2.21
C ASP A 146 -16.41 -14.70 -2.90
N ASP A 147 -17.71 -14.50 -2.65
CA ASP A 147 -18.47 -13.33 -3.12
C ASP A 147 -18.23 -12.06 -2.27
N ILE A 148 -17.35 -12.11 -1.29
CA ILE A 148 -16.97 -10.93 -0.52
C ILE A 148 -16.02 -10.04 -1.32
N ILE A 149 -16.37 -8.76 -1.40
CA ILE A 149 -15.50 -7.66 -1.83
C ILE A 149 -15.16 -6.83 -0.59
N GLY A 150 -13.87 -6.73 -0.26
CA GLY A 150 -13.37 -5.83 0.76
C GLY A 150 -12.99 -4.49 0.16
N VAL A 151 -13.32 -3.40 0.82
CA VAL A 151 -12.94 -2.04 0.43
C VAL A 151 -12.17 -1.38 1.57
N ALA A 152 -10.98 -0.92 1.29
CA ALA A 152 -10.20 -0.10 2.21
C ALA A 152 -10.73 1.35 2.14
N ALA A 153 -11.63 1.70 3.05
CA ALA A 153 -12.16 3.05 3.18
C ALA A 153 -11.26 3.85 4.12
N ARG A 154 -10.51 4.82 3.57
CA ARG A 154 -9.44 5.54 4.29
C ARG A 154 -9.94 6.60 5.26
N GLY A 155 -11.27 6.77 5.36
CA GLY A 155 -11.87 7.75 6.24
C GLY A 155 -11.79 9.18 5.68
N LYS A 156 -12.19 10.14 6.50
CA LYS A 156 -12.37 11.52 6.11
C LYS A 156 -11.13 12.11 5.44
N TYR A 157 -11.31 12.55 4.22
CA TYR A 157 -10.23 13.06 3.36
C TYR A 157 -9.04 12.09 3.17
N GLY A 158 -9.27 10.76 3.27
CA GLY A 158 -8.23 9.78 3.13
C GLY A 158 -7.23 9.68 4.28
N ARG A 159 -7.51 10.27 5.47
CA ARG A 159 -6.54 10.46 6.56
C ARG A 159 -6.71 9.55 7.76
N GLY A 160 -7.59 8.61 7.70
CA GLY A 160 -7.79 7.65 8.78
C GLY A 160 -8.88 8.00 9.77
N GLU A 161 -9.30 9.26 9.92
CA GLU A 161 -10.46 9.60 10.75
C GLU A 161 -11.71 8.92 10.19
N GLY A 162 -12.28 7.98 10.95
CA GLY A 162 -13.39 7.15 10.50
C GLY A 162 -12.99 6.03 9.52
N SER A 163 -11.69 5.76 9.34
CA SER A 163 -11.22 4.70 8.47
C SER A 163 -11.69 3.32 8.91
N ARG A 164 -12.00 2.49 7.91
CA ARG A 164 -12.52 1.14 8.12
C ARG A 164 -12.28 0.24 6.91
N ALA A 165 -12.24 -1.07 7.13
CA ALA A 165 -12.47 -2.03 6.07
C ALA A 165 -13.97 -2.26 5.94
N ILE A 166 -14.54 -2.10 4.74
CA ILE A 166 -15.96 -2.32 4.45
C ILE A 166 -16.06 -3.56 3.59
N PHE A 167 -17.00 -4.45 3.92
CA PHE A 167 -17.24 -5.68 3.18
C PHE A 167 -18.59 -5.64 2.50
N ILE A 168 -18.61 -6.08 1.23
CA ILE A 168 -19.75 -6.04 0.33
C ILE A 168 -20.00 -7.44 -0.19
N ASN A 169 -21.25 -7.86 -0.28
CA ASN A 169 -21.65 -9.06 -1.03
C ASN A 169 -21.74 -8.71 -2.52
N SER A 170 -20.91 -9.31 -3.35
CA SER A 170 -20.83 -9.01 -4.78
C SER A 170 -22.06 -9.43 -5.60
N LYS A 171 -22.91 -10.29 -5.07
CA LYS A 171 -24.16 -10.69 -5.74
C LYS A 171 -25.30 -9.71 -5.51
N THR A 172 -25.31 -9.06 -4.34
CA THR A 172 -26.39 -8.13 -3.95
C THR A 172 -25.95 -6.66 -3.96
N HIS A 173 -24.63 -6.39 -4.05
CA HIS A 173 -24.01 -5.08 -3.95
C HIS A 173 -24.28 -4.37 -2.61
N GLN A 174 -24.66 -5.11 -1.59
CA GLN A 174 -24.96 -4.58 -0.26
C GLN A 174 -23.76 -4.71 0.67
N LYS A 175 -23.56 -3.69 1.51
CA LYS A 175 -22.63 -3.80 2.64
C LYS A 175 -23.12 -4.89 3.60
N ILE A 176 -22.21 -5.80 3.97
CA ILE A 176 -22.48 -6.91 4.90
C ILE A 176 -21.76 -6.73 6.23
N GLY A 177 -20.83 -5.80 6.31
CA GLY A 177 -20.13 -5.47 7.55
C GLY A 177 -19.04 -4.44 7.35
N GLU A 178 -18.53 -3.94 8.47
CA GLU A 178 -17.40 -3.02 8.48
C GLU A 178 -16.57 -3.18 9.75
N VAL A 179 -15.26 -2.94 9.65
CA VAL A 179 -14.31 -3.02 10.75
C VAL A 179 -13.53 -1.71 10.84
N PRO A 180 -13.72 -0.92 11.92
CA PRO A 180 -12.93 0.28 12.14
C PRO A 180 -11.44 -0.04 12.29
N THR A 181 -10.58 0.75 11.66
CA THR A 181 -9.12 0.61 11.70
C THR A 181 -8.43 1.75 12.46
N GLY A 182 -9.14 2.86 12.68
CA GLY A 182 -8.61 4.03 13.40
C GLY A 182 -7.61 4.87 12.61
N THR A 183 -6.85 4.23 11.72
CA THR A 183 -5.88 4.86 10.80
C THR A 183 -6.13 4.36 9.39
N ALA A 184 -5.65 5.08 8.38
CA ALA A 184 -5.99 4.85 6.98
C ALA A 184 -5.77 3.39 6.54
N ALA A 185 -6.85 2.64 6.34
CA ALA A 185 -6.82 1.29 5.77
C ALA A 185 -6.22 1.35 4.36
N HIS A 186 -5.36 0.40 4.02
CA HIS A 186 -4.67 0.40 2.74
C HIS A 186 -4.87 -0.91 1.97
N ILE A 187 -4.49 -2.05 2.57
CA ILE A 187 -4.53 -3.37 1.93
C ILE A 187 -5.41 -4.30 2.77
N ILE A 188 -6.18 -5.14 2.09
CA ILE A 188 -6.90 -6.27 2.69
C ILE A 188 -6.38 -7.55 2.05
N GLU A 189 -5.71 -8.37 2.84
CA GLU A 189 -5.27 -9.69 2.46
C GLU A 189 -6.17 -10.76 3.07
N TYR A 190 -6.43 -11.81 2.32
CA TYR A 190 -7.25 -12.93 2.77
C TYR A 190 -6.38 -14.16 3.02
N ASN A 191 -6.73 -14.92 4.06
CA ASN A 191 -6.00 -16.14 4.34
C ASN A 191 -6.34 -17.22 3.29
N PRO A 192 -5.37 -17.68 2.47
CA PRO A 192 -5.65 -18.60 1.39
C PRO A 192 -6.05 -20.00 1.85
N ALA A 193 -5.59 -20.43 3.05
CA ALA A 193 -5.90 -21.71 3.62
C ALA A 193 -7.18 -21.72 4.46
N ASN A 194 -7.55 -20.57 5.04
CA ASN A 194 -8.77 -20.43 5.84
C ASN A 194 -9.55 -19.18 5.45
N PRO A 195 -10.59 -19.31 4.60
CA PRO A 195 -11.33 -18.21 4.02
C PRO A 195 -12.09 -17.34 5.04
N ARG A 196 -12.13 -17.76 6.28
CA ARG A 196 -12.74 -17.01 7.38
C ARG A 196 -11.96 -15.75 7.73
N TRP A 197 -10.64 -15.76 7.54
CA TRP A 197 -9.76 -14.72 8.05
C TRP A 197 -9.31 -13.75 6.98
N ALA A 198 -9.39 -12.46 7.31
CA ALA A 198 -8.77 -11.40 6.56
C ALA A 198 -7.81 -10.59 7.44
N TYR A 199 -6.84 -9.94 6.80
CA TYR A 199 -5.88 -9.07 7.46
C TYR A 199 -5.91 -7.71 6.79
N VAL A 200 -6.26 -6.69 7.57
CA VAL A 200 -6.32 -5.30 7.09
C VAL A 200 -5.07 -4.58 7.57
N LYS A 201 -4.24 -4.15 6.64
CA LYS A 201 -3.08 -3.32 6.95
C LYS A 201 -3.36 -1.86 6.68
N THR A 202 -2.90 -1.00 7.59
CA THR A 202 -3.02 0.45 7.50
C THR A 202 -1.70 1.08 7.06
N ASP A 203 -1.74 2.32 6.58
CA ASP A 203 -0.53 3.09 6.24
C ASP A 203 0.42 3.28 7.43
N THR A 204 -0.13 3.29 8.64
CA THR A 204 0.65 3.40 9.88
C THR A 204 1.20 2.07 10.38
N ALA A 205 1.29 1.07 9.49
CA ALA A 205 1.82 -0.27 9.74
C ALA A 205 1.09 -1.06 10.85
N GLU A 206 -0.17 -0.76 11.15
CA GLU A 206 -1.01 -1.59 12.01
C GLU A 206 -1.75 -2.65 11.18
N ILE A 207 -1.82 -3.88 11.68
CA ILE A 207 -2.51 -5.01 11.05
C ILE A 207 -3.63 -5.45 11.96
N PHE A 208 -4.84 -5.57 11.39
CA PHE A 208 -6.02 -6.12 12.07
C PHE A 208 -6.32 -7.51 11.53
N LYS A 209 -6.38 -8.53 12.40
CA LYS A 209 -6.97 -9.82 12.07
C LYS A 209 -8.49 -9.69 12.18
N VAL A 210 -9.19 -9.99 11.10
CA VAL A 210 -10.64 -9.83 10.97
C VAL A 210 -11.32 -11.17 10.80
N ASP A 211 -12.34 -11.42 11.60
CA ASP A 211 -13.26 -12.55 11.41
C ASP A 211 -14.35 -12.15 10.41
N LEU A 212 -14.30 -12.72 9.22
CA LEU A 212 -15.28 -12.45 8.17
C LEU A 212 -16.66 -13.04 8.46
N TYR A 213 -16.82 -13.93 9.42
CA TYR A 213 -18.14 -14.48 9.78
C TYR A 213 -18.93 -13.53 10.68
N SER A 214 -18.25 -12.78 11.54
CA SER A 214 -18.88 -11.79 12.43
C SER A 214 -18.58 -10.34 12.04
N MET A 215 -17.74 -10.12 11.03
CA MET A 215 -17.29 -8.78 10.58
C MET A 215 -16.70 -7.95 11.73
N GLN A 216 -15.81 -8.55 12.53
CA GLN A 216 -15.16 -7.85 13.64
C GLN A 216 -13.65 -8.11 13.67
N ALA A 217 -12.90 -7.12 14.16
CA ALA A 217 -11.49 -7.32 14.48
C ALA A 217 -11.36 -8.24 15.70
N VAL A 218 -10.47 -9.21 15.62
CA VAL A 218 -10.15 -10.13 16.74
C VAL A 218 -8.90 -9.69 17.46
N ARG A 219 -7.91 -9.21 16.70
CA ARG A 219 -6.61 -8.74 17.20
C ARG A 219 -6.07 -7.64 16.31
N SER A 220 -5.16 -6.84 16.83
CA SER A 220 -4.28 -6.00 16.01
C SER A 220 -2.85 -5.99 16.54
N VAL A 221 -1.91 -5.63 15.68
CA VAL A 221 -0.49 -5.45 16.01
C VAL A 221 0.10 -4.34 15.15
N LYS A 222 1.01 -3.56 15.70
CA LYS A 222 1.76 -2.52 14.98
C LYS A 222 3.17 -3.03 14.68
N THR A 223 3.54 -3.09 13.39
CA THR A 223 4.83 -3.64 12.93
C THR A 223 5.90 -2.59 12.64
N GLY A 224 5.52 -1.32 12.65
CA GLY A 224 6.38 -0.17 12.38
C GLY A 224 5.57 1.11 12.48
N PHE A 225 6.01 2.18 11.82
CA PHE A 225 5.32 3.47 11.84
C PHE A 225 4.56 3.75 10.54
N ASN A 226 5.10 3.30 9.41
CA ASN A 226 4.44 3.38 8.10
C ASN A 226 4.91 2.24 7.20
N GLY A 227 4.15 1.96 6.15
CA GLY A 227 4.46 0.94 5.15
C GLY A 227 3.28 0.00 4.91
N PRO A 228 2.80 -0.08 3.66
CA PRO A 228 1.59 -0.83 3.31
C PRO A 228 1.83 -2.32 3.06
N GLY A 229 3.05 -2.73 2.71
CA GLY A 229 3.34 -4.09 2.24
C GLY A 229 2.95 -5.18 3.25
N ILE A 230 2.17 -6.15 2.80
CA ILE A 230 1.75 -7.33 3.57
C ILE A 230 1.53 -8.52 2.63
N GLY A 231 1.86 -9.71 3.09
CA GLY A 231 1.53 -10.96 2.40
C GLY A 231 1.20 -12.06 3.40
N VAL A 232 0.35 -13.00 3.01
CA VAL A 232 -0.02 -14.18 3.81
C VAL A 232 0.56 -15.42 3.15
N SER A 233 1.11 -16.35 3.93
CA SER A 233 1.66 -17.60 3.41
C SER A 233 0.57 -18.51 2.85
N ARG A 234 0.94 -19.39 1.90
CA ARG A 234 0.04 -20.33 1.26
C ARG A 234 -0.72 -21.22 2.26
N ASP A 235 -0.06 -21.67 3.31
CA ASP A 235 -0.65 -22.49 4.37
C ASP A 235 -1.43 -21.67 5.41
N GLY A 236 -1.46 -20.34 5.26
CA GLY A 236 -2.19 -19.41 6.11
C GLY A 236 -1.62 -19.24 7.51
N LYS A 237 -0.41 -19.76 7.81
CA LYS A 237 0.16 -19.74 9.17
C LYS A 237 0.99 -18.50 9.46
N TYR A 238 1.50 -17.83 8.42
CA TYR A 238 2.43 -16.72 8.56
C TYR A 238 1.94 -15.48 7.81
N ILE A 239 2.28 -14.33 8.34
CA ILE A 239 2.16 -13.03 7.69
C ILE A 239 3.57 -12.43 7.63
N LEU A 240 3.96 -11.90 6.48
CA LEU A 240 5.10 -11.01 6.37
C LEU A 240 4.58 -9.60 6.15
N ALA A 241 5.01 -8.65 6.98
CA ALA A 241 4.60 -7.26 6.93
C ALA A 241 5.82 -6.35 6.85
N GLY A 242 5.89 -5.52 5.84
CA GLY A 242 6.97 -4.57 5.64
C GLY A 242 6.68 -3.21 6.25
N SER A 243 7.73 -2.47 6.53
CA SER A 243 7.67 -1.08 6.98
C SER A 243 8.75 -0.26 6.28
N PHE A 244 8.46 1.04 6.12
CA PHE A 244 9.43 2.03 5.67
C PHE A 244 10.20 2.60 6.85
N VAL A 245 9.52 2.72 8.01
CA VAL A 245 10.10 3.20 9.25
C VAL A 245 9.69 2.24 10.39
N PRO A 246 10.64 1.54 10.99
CA PRO A 246 12.00 1.30 10.52
C PRO A 246 12.01 0.53 9.20
N HIS A 247 13.13 0.56 8.47
CA HIS A 247 13.32 -0.24 7.25
C HIS A 247 13.41 -1.73 7.59
N ASN A 248 12.28 -2.37 7.83
CA ASN A 248 12.23 -3.77 8.23
C ASN A 248 11.04 -4.51 7.60
N ALA A 249 11.10 -5.83 7.69
CA ALA A 249 9.94 -6.70 7.54
C ALA A 249 9.81 -7.60 8.76
N VAL A 250 8.58 -7.81 9.21
CA VAL A 250 8.25 -8.60 10.39
C VAL A 250 7.48 -9.83 9.98
N LEU A 251 8.00 -11.00 10.32
CA LEU A 251 7.30 -12.27 10.21
C LEU A 251 6.45 -12.49 11.46
N LEU A 252 5.15 -12.65 11.28
CA LEU A 252 4.17 -12.86 12.33
C LEU A 252 3.53 -14.25 12.21
N ASN A 253 3.10 -14.78 13.34
CA ASN A 253 2.11 -15.85 13.37
C ASN A 253 0.75 -15.29 12.94
N ALA A 254 0.11 -15.87 11.93
CA ALA A 254 -1.14 -15.35 11.36
C ALA A 254 -2.34 -15.47 12.32
N ASP A 255 -2.32 -16.42 13.26
CA ASP A 255 -3.41 -16.59 14.22
C ASP A 255 -3.29 -15.65 15.40
N THR A 256 -2.11 -15.54 16.00
CA THR A 256 -1.89 -14.77 17.23
C THR A 256 -1.42 -13.35 16.99
N LEU A 257 -0.93 -13.03 15.79
CA LEU A 257 -0.20 -11.82 15.40
C LEU A 257 1.09 -11.60 16.21
N GLU A 258 1.60 -12.62 16.89
CA GLU A 258 2.87 -12.55 17.59
C GLU A 258 4.04 -12.49 16.61
N PRO A 259 5.03 -11.60 16.84
CA PRO A 259 6.20 -11.54 16.00
C PRO A 259 7.12 -12.75 16.23
N ILE A 260 7.55 -13.35 15.12
CA ILE A 260 8.45 -14.50 15.10
C ILE A 260 9.88 -14.04 14.82
N LYS A 261 10.05 -13.18 13.80
CA LYS A 261 11.35 -12.70 13.34
C LYS A 261 11.23 -11.34 12.67
N THR A 262 12.25 -10.50 12.83
CA THR A 262 12.43 -9.27 12.06
C THR A 262 13.57 -9.45 11.07
N PHE A 263 13.43 -8.81 9.90
CA PHE A 263 14.42 -8.73 8.85
C PHE A 263 14.75 -7.26 8.64
N GLU A 264 15.98 -6.86 8.87
CA GLU A 264 16.44 -5.52 8.51
C GLU A 264 16.58 -5.44 7.00
N LEU A 265 15.89 -4.50 6.38
CA LEU A 265 15.88 -4.33 4.93
C LEU A 265 17.03 -3.42 4.53
N GLU A 266 18.14 -4.03 4.17
CA GLU A 266 19.35 -3.35 3.73
C GLU A 266 20.02 -4.13 2.59
N GLY A 267 20.75 -3.44 1.76
CA GLY A 267 21.45 -4.07 0.65
C GLY A 267 22.40 -3.13 -0.07
N ILE A 268 23.08 -3.68 -1.05
CA ILE A 268 23.87 -2.90 -1.99
C ILE A 268 22.94 -2.49 -3.14
N ASP A 269 22.83 -1.19 -3.39
CA ASP A 269 22.06 -0.66 -4.51
C ASP A 269 22.75 -0.90 -5.87
N PRO A 270 22.09 -0.60 -6.99
CA PRO A 270 22.70 -0.76 -8.31
C PRO A 270 23.95 0.10 -8.56
N ASP A 271 24.20 1.13 -7.75
CA ASP A 271 25.39 1.99 -7.82
C ASP A 271 26.52 1.52 -6.89
N GLY A 272 26.32 0.40 -6.19
CA GLY A 272 27.31 -0.21 -5.30
C GLY A 272 27.36 0.40 -3.89
N LYS A 273 26.35 1.15 -3.48
CA LYS A 273 26.26 1.74 -2.14
C LYS A 273 25.45 0.84 -1.19
N GLN A 274 25.90 0.75 0.05
CA GLN A 274 25.10 0.18 1.12
C GLN A 274 23.96 1.14 1.45
N VAL A 275 22.70 0.66 1.41
CA VAL A 275 21.50 1.44 1.69
C VAL A 275 20.53 0.65 2.58
N SER A 276 19.83 1.36 3.44
CA SER A 276 18.58 0.86 4.02
C SER A 276 17.48 0.99 2.98
N SER A 277 16.51 0.10 3.01
CA SER A 277 15.52 0.04 1.95
C SER A 277 14.09 -0.03 2.48
N ASP A 278 13.24 0.76 1.88
CA ASP A 278 11.80 0.61 2.03
C ASP A 278 11.35 -0.75 1.49
N SER A 279 10.29 -1.29 2.08
CA SER A 279 9.64 -2.50 1.59
C SER A 279 8.62 -2.13 0.54
N GLY A 280 8.86 -2.44 -0.71
CA GLY A 280 7.81 -2.44 -1.73
C GLY A 280 6.84 -3.60 -1.51
N MET A 281 6.39 -4.20 -2.60
CA MET A 281 5.48 -5.33 -2.59
C MET A 281 6.00 -6.50 -1.74
N ILE A 282 5.08 -7.12 -0.99
CA ILE A 282 5.26 -8.40 -0.32
C ILE A 282 4.21 -9.37 -0.82
N ILE A 283 4.62 -10.54 -1.28
CA ILE A 283 3.70 -11.57 -1.76
C ILE A 283 4.02 -12.91 -1.07
N GLY A 284 2.98 -13.54 -0.49
CA GLY A 284 2.96 -14.97 -0.22
C GLY A 284 2.64 -15.71 -1.52
N THR A 285 3.46 -16.69 -1.91
CA THR A 285 3.29 -17.36 -3.19
C THR A 285 2.40 -18.59 -3.05
N PRO A 286 1.58 -18.93 -4.04
CA PRO A 286 0.80 -20.16 -4.03
C PRO A 286 1.62 -21.39 -4.42
N PHE A 287 2.86 -21.22 -4.86
CA PHE A 287 3.71 -22.27 -5.44
C PHE A 287 4.55 -22.98 -4.37
N ASP A 288 5.29 -22.22 -3.60
CA ASP A 288 6.17 -22.72 -2.54
C ASP A 288 5.85 -22.03 -1.21
N ASP A 289 6.31 -22.61 -0.11
CA ASP A 289 6.21 -22.00 1.20
C ASP A 289 7.31 -20.92 1.34
N ILE A 290 7.11 -19.80 0.63
CA ILE A 290 8.03 -18.66 0.57
C ILE A 290 7.25 -17.34 0.60
N PHE A 291 7.96 -16.27 1.00
CA PHE A 291 7.59 -14.91 0.68
C PHE A 291 8.58 -14.31 -0.31
N ALA A 292 8.08 -13.50 -1.23
CA ALA A 292 8.89 -12.57 -2.01
C ALA A 292 8.66 -11.15 -1.51
N ILE A 293 9.74 -10.39 -1.30
CA ILE A 293 9.69 -8.99 -0.87
C ILE A 293 10.60 -8.15 -1.77
N ALA A 294 10.07 -7.04 -2.27
CA ALA A 294 10.85 -6.04 -2.98
C ALA A 294 11.53 -5.09 -2.00
N LEU A 295 12.81 -4.82 -2.22
CA LEU A 295 13.57 -3.79 -1.55
C LEU A 295 13.71 -2.62 -2.52
N GLU A 296 12.96 -1.55 -2.28
CA GLU A 296 12.82 -0.44 -3.22
C GLU A 296 14.16 0.22 -3.54
N ASN A 297 14.84 0.71 -2.50
CA ASN A 297 16.07 1.49 -2.65
C ASN A 297 17.27 0.61 -3.00
N ALA A 298 17.31 -0.64 -2.50
CA ALA A 298 18.37 -1.58 -2.78
C ALA A 298 18.26 -2.24 -4.18
N GLY A 299 17.12 -2.11 -4.85
CA GLY A 299 16.90 -2.71 -6.17
C GLY A 299 17.00 -4.24 -6.17
N GLN A 300 16.57 -4.87 -5.10
CA GLN A 300 16.66 -6.31 -4.85
C GLN A 300 15.29 -6.93 -4.60
N VAL A 301 15.17 -8.20 -4.91
CA VAL A 301 14.06 -9.03 -4.42
C VAL A 301 14.61 -10.09 -3.49
N TRP A 302 14.09 -10.14 -2.27
CA TRP A 302 14.41 -11.20 -1.34
C TRP A 302 13.35 -12.28 -1.39
N VAL A 303 13.80 -13.52 -1.42
CA VAL A 303 12.95 -14.70 -1.27
C VAL A 303 13.24 -15.31 0.10
N ILE A 304 12.24 -15.32 0.96
CA ILE A 304 12.31 -15.83 2.34
C ILE A 304 11.64 -17.20 2.37
N ASP A 305 12.40 -18.26 2.67
CA ASP A 305 11.86 -19.61 2.82
C ASP A 305 11.18 -19.77 4.19
N LEU A 306 9.99 -20.35 4.22
CA LEU A 306 9.24 -20.67 5.44
C LEU A 306 9.66 -22.02 6.02
N LYS A 307 10.94 -22.19 6.22
CA LYS A 307 11.55 -23.35 6.88
C LYS A 307 12.39 -22.89 8.07
N GLU A 308 12.94 -23.84 8.83
CA GLU A 308 13.73 -23.52 10.01
C GLU A 308 14.78 -22.42 9.73
N GLY A 309 14.80 -21.42 10.61
CA GLY A 309 15.70 -20.26 10.52
C GLY A 309 15.27 -19.18 9.51
N PHE A 310 14.26 -19.43 8.66
CA PHE A 310 13.76 -18.50 7.65
C PHE A 310 14.90 -17.92 6.79
N PRO A 311 15.64 -18.74 6.03
CA PRO A 311 16.76 -18.28 5.23
C PRO A 311 16.29 -17.39 4.08
N VAL A 312 17.14 -16.41 3.73
CA VAL A 312 16.87 -15.41 2.71
C VAL A 312 17.78 -15.63 1.51
N THR A 313 17.19 -15.74 0.32
CA THR A 313 17.92 -15.64 -0.95
C THR A 313 17.71 -14.22 -1.50
N ARG A 314 18.81 -13.53 -1.79
CA ARG A 314 18.81 -12.17 -2.35
C ARG A 314 19.02 -12.21 -3.85
N ILE A 315 18.05 -11.71 -4.62
CA ILE A 315 18.15 -11.54 -6.07
C ILE A 315 18.51 -10.07 -6.30
N THR A 316 19.73 -9.82 -6.71
CA THR A 316 20.30 -8.47 -6.85
C THR A 316 20.18 -7.95 -8.28
N ASN A 317 20.38 -6.63 -8.46
CA ASN A 317 20.33 -5.97 -9.78
C ASN A 317 19.00 -6.18 -10.53
N VAL A 318 17.91 -6.22 -9.80
CA VAL A 318 16.58 -6.38 -10.39
C VAL A 318 16.17 -5.11 -11.14
N GLY A 319 16.36 -3.95 -10.52
CA GLY A 319 16.09 -2.63 -11.09
C GLY A 319 16.34 -1.53 -10.08
N ARG A 320 16.09 -0.28 -10.47
CA ARG A 320 16.18 0.89 -9.61
C ARG A 320 14.78 1.26 -9.12
N HIS A 321 14.63 1.53 -7.83
CA HIS A 321 13.38 1.89 -7.20
C HIS A 321 12.28 0.87 -7.55
N LEU A 322 12.41 -0.32 -6.97
CA LEU A 322 11.40 -1.39 -7.12
C LEU A 322 10.18 -1.03 -6.28
N HIS A 323 8.99 -1.32 -6.80
CA HIS A 323 7.78 -1.03 -6.04
C HIS A 323 6.82 -2.21 -6.08
N ASP A 324 5.82 -2.17 -6.96
CA ASP A 324 4.78 -3.18 -7.04
C ASP A 324 5.15 -4.34 -7.95
N ALA A 325 4.48 -5.46 -7.71
CA ALA A 325 4.61 -6.62 -8.54
C ALA A 325 3.32 -7.43 -8.57
N PHE A 326 3.23 -8.34 -9.53
CA PHE A 326 2.19 -9.37 -9.59
C PHE A 326 2.78 -10.73 -9.92
N LEU A 327 2.07 -11.77 -9.54
CA LEU A 327 2.39 -13.13 -9.94
C LEU A 327 1.73 -13.46 -11.27
N THR A 328 2.44 -14.22 -12.11
CA THR A 328 1.81 -14.88 -13.25
C THR A 328 0.74 -15.88 -12.79
N HIS A 329 -0.10 -16.32 -13.72
CA HIS A 329 -1.27 -17.13 -13.40
C HIS A 329 -0.97 -18.41 -12.59
N GLY A 330 0.19 -19.03 -12.78
CA GLY A 330 0.62 -20.19 -11.99
C GLY A 330 1.37 -19.84 -10.70
N GLY A 331 1.65 -18.55 -10.47
CA GLY A 331 2.31 -18.09 -9.25
C GLY A 331 3.82 -18.33 -9.17
N ARG A 332 4.44 -18.84 -10.24
CA ARG A 332 5.89 -19.13 -10.26
C ARG A 332 6.74 -17.93 -10.65
N LYS A 333 6.24 -17.10 -11.54
CA LYS A 333 6.98 -15.93 -12.04
C LYS A 333 6.45 -14.67 -11.40
N LEU A 334 7.35 -13.84 -10.90
CA LEU A 334 7.08 -12.52 -10.35
C LEU A 334 7.42 -11.47 -11.40
N MET A 335 6.46 -10.62 -11.70
CA MET A 335 6.62 -9.45 -12.57
C MET A 335 6.71 -8.21 -11.69
N ILE A 336 7.88 -7.59 -11.60
CA ILE A 336 8.13 -6.46 -10.68
C ILE A 336 8.53 -5.19 -11.42
N ALA A 337 7.89 -4.08 -11.07
CA ALA A 337 8.14 -2.77 -11.63
C ALA A 337 9.42 -2.13 -11.06
N SER A 338 10.22 -1.54 -11.94
CA SER A 338 11.34 -0.66 -11.62
C SER A 338 11.01 0.74 -12.15
N TYR A 339 10.77 1.67 -11.25
CA TYR A 339 10.30 3.01 -11.58
C TYR A 339 11.31 3.79 -12.41
N ASP A 340 12.56 3.83 -11.95
CA ASP A 340 13.60 4.67 -12.55
C ASP A 340 14.16 4.09 -13.86
N ASP A 341 14.03 2.77 -14.06
CA ASP A 341 14.51 2.13 -15.27
C ASP A 341 13.43 1.99 -16.35
N SER A 342 12.15 2.30 -16.04
CA SER A 342 11.02 2.11 -16.97
C SER A 342 10.91 0.69 -17.51
N ILE A 343 11.14 -0.30 -16.64
CA ILE A 343 11.06 -1.73 -16.98
C ILE A 343 10.18 -2.49 -15.99
N VAL A 344 9.77 -3.68 -16.40
CA VAL A 344 9.26 -4.73 -15.52
C VAL A 344 10.20 -5.93 -15.60
N ALA A 345 10.77 -6.32 -14.46
CA ALA A 345 11.65 -7.49 -14.39
C ALA A 345 10.81 -8.75 -14.10
N ALA A 346 11.03 -9.78 -14.90
CA ALA A 346 10.49 -11.12 -14.69
C ALA A 346 11.46 -11.97 -13.89
N ILE A 347 11.00 -12.52 -12.75
CA ILE A 347 11.80 -13.33 -11.84
C ILE A 347 11.17 -14.73 -11.75
N ASP A 348 11.97 -15.77 -11.91
CA ASP A 348 11.59 -17.14 -11.55
C ASP A 348 11.80 -17.34 -10.04
N LEU A 349 10.72 -17.49 -9.30
CA LEU A 349 10.76 -17.61 -7.85
C LEU A 349 11.29 -18.98 -7.38
N LYS A 350 11.13 -20.03 -8.18
CA LYS A 350 11.68 -21.36 -7.89
C LYS A 350 13.19 -21.39 -8.09
N ASP A 351 13.65 -20.94 -9.26
CA ASP A 351 15.05 -20.90 -9.62
C ASP A 351 15.79 -19.68 -9.02
N ARG A 352 15.02 -18.72 -8.46
CA ARG A 352 15.52 -17.50 -7.77
C ARG A 352 16.46 -16.68 -8.64
N LYS A 353 16.03 -16.43 -9.86
CA LYS A 353 16.82 -15.69 -10.85
C LYS A 353 15.95 -14.78 -11.71
N ILE A 354 16.56 -13.73 -12.22
CA ILE A 354 15.95 -12.86 -13.22
C ILE A 354 15.87 -13.64 -14.53
N ILE A 355 14.67 -13.75 -15.11
CA ILE A 355 14.44 -14.35 -16.42
C ILE A 355 14.74 -13.32 -17.50
N LYS A 356 14.11 -12.13 -17.39
CA LYS A 356 14.21 -11.06 -18.38
C LYS A 356 13.78 -9.73 -17.77
N LYS A 357 14.30 -8.64 -18.33
CA LYS A 357 13.82 -7.29 -18.08
C LYS A 357 13.06 -6.84 -19.33
N LEU A 358 11.80 -6.47 -19.16
CA LEU A 358 10.89 -6.10 -20.25
C LEU A 358 10.69 -4.59 -20.23
N GLU A 359 10.65 -3.99 -21.40
CA GLU A 359 10.30 -2.57 -21.53
C GLU A 359 8.86 -2.33 -21.02
N ALA A 360 8.65 -1.22 -20.33
CA ALA A 360 7.38 -0.73 -19.82
C ALA A 360 7.23 0.76 -20.13
N GLY A 361 6.09 1.34 -19.79
CA GLY A 361 5.95 2.79 -19.79
C GLY A 361 6.78 3.43 -18.68
N CYS A 362 6.91 4.76 -18.69
CA CYS A 362 7.68 5.44 -17.67
C CYS A 362 7.00 5.36 -16.28
N VAL A 363 7.81 5.19 -15.24
CA VAL A 363 7.35 4.96 -13.87
C VAL A 363 6.29 3.84 -13.85
N PRO A 364 6.66 2.61 -14.26
CA PRO A 364 5.70 1.51 -14.33
C PRO A 364 5.17 1.19 -12.94
N HIS A 365 3.86 1.03 -12.84
CA HIS A 365 3.17 0.60 -11.64
C HIS A 365 2.29 -0.59 -12.02
N VAL A 366 2.52 -1.73 -11.39
CA VAL A 366 1.84 -2.97 -11.75
C VAL A 366 1.00 -3.50 -10.58
N GLY A 367 0.62 -2.61 -9.68
CA GLY A 367 -0.18 -2.91 -8.50
C GLY A 367 -1.48 -3.63 -8.85
N GLY A 368 -1.81 -4.64 -8.06
CA GLY A 368 -2.98 -5.48 -8.31
C GLY A 368 -2.86 -6.41 -9.51
N GLY A 369 -1.83 -6.30 -10.29
CA GLY A 369 -1.38 -7.03 -11.47
C GLY A 369 -2.40 -7.86 -12.23
N SER A 370 -2.39 -7.76 -13.54
CA SER A 370 -3.33 -8.51 -14.36
C SER A 370 -2.61 -9.43 -15.33
N ALA A 371 -2.60 -10.71 -14.99
CA ALA A 371 -2.28 -11.77 -15.92
C ALA A 371 -3.57 -12.50 -16.33
N VAL A 372 -3.80 -12.69 -17.61
CA VAL A 372 -5.00 -13.34 -18.13
C VAL A 372 -4.69 -14.15 -19.38
N VAL A 373 -5.33 -15.31 -19.51
CA VAL A 373 -5.20 -16.14 -20.72
C VAL A 373 -6.14 -15.63 -21.80
N VAL A 374 -5.59 -15.28 -22.96
CA VAL A 374 -6.31 -14.82 -24.15
C VAL A 374 -5.86 -15.66 -25.34
N ASP A 375 -6.80 -16.38 -25.96
CA ASP A 375 -6.56 -17.24 -27.12
C ASP A 375 -5.33 -18.17 -26.94
N GLY A 376 -5.18 -18.74 -25.72
CA GLY A 376 -4.12 -19.69 -25.37
C GLY A 376 -2.77 -19.08 -25.04
N ARG A 377 -2.63 -17.75 -24.96
CA ARG A 377 -1.45 -17.03 -24.52
C ARG A 377 -1.70 -16.36 -23.17
N THR A 378 -0.72 -16.38 -22.30
CA THR A 378 -0.81 -15.63 -21.03
C THR A 378 -0.32 -14.21 -21.27
N LEU A 379 -1.24 -13.24 -21.23
CA LEU A 379 -0.93 -11.82 -21.35
C LEU A 379 -0.87 -11.17 -19.97
N GLY A 380 0.16 -10.36 -19.74
CA GLY A 380 0.29 -9.45 -18.60
C GLY A 380 0.02 -8.02 -19.04
N PHE A 381 -0.67 -7.26 -18.18
CA PHE A 381 -0.96 -5.85 -18.39
C PHE A 381 -0.33 -5.04 -17.26
N GLY A 382 0.45 -4.03 -17.60
CA GLY A 382 1.10 -3.13 -16.65
C GLY A 382 0.75 -1.68 -16.93
N THR A 383 0.43 -0.99 -15.85
CA THR A 383 0.12 0.44 -15.80
C THR A 383 1.37 1.27 -15.53
N ASN A 384 1.28 2.58 -15.60
CA ASN A 384 2.36 3.49 -15.26
C ASN A 384 1.84 4.86 -14.80
N PHE A 385 2.48 5.39 -13.76
CA PHE A 385 2.13 6.68 -13.18
C PHE A 385 2.48 7.88 -14.04
N GLY A 386 3.43 7.72 -14.97
CA GLY A 386 4.21 8.83 -15.48
C GLY A 386 3.43 9.86 -16.27
N ASP A 387 3.64 11.12 -15.92
CA ASP A 387 3.46 12.29 -16.79
C ASP A 387 4.59 12.34 -17.83
N CYS A 388 4.71 11.27 -18.63
CA CYS A 388 5.67 11.20 -19.71
C CYS A 388 5.02 11.59 -21.02
N ASP A 389 5.80 11.87 -22.02
CA ASP A 389 5.31 12.22 -23.36
C ASP A 389 4.32 11.20 -23.94
N LYS A 390 4.31 9.98 -23.38
CA LYS A 390 3.38 8.91 -23.76
C LYS A 390 2.92 8.15 -22.52
N THR A 391 1.64 8.26 -22.22
CA THR A 391 0.96 7.39 -21.25
C THR A 391 0.45 6.14 -21.95
N VAL A 392 0.87 4.98 -21.47
CA VAL A 392 0.57 3.69 -22.09
C VAL A 392 0.25 2.63 -21.06
N VAL A 393 -0.53 1.64 -21.46
CA VAL A 393 -0.59 0.34 -20.76
C VAL A 393 0.28 -0.63 -21.56
N SER A 394 1.29 -1.20 -20.91
CA SER A 394 2.18 -2.18 -21.53
C SER A 394 1.57 -3.57 -21.47
N VAL A 395 1.61 -4.29 -22.57
CA VAL A 395 1.13 -5.66 -22.68
C VAL A 395 2.29 -6.59 -23.02
N TRP A 396 2.45 -7.63 -22.21
CA TRP A 396 3.49 -8.64 -22.38
C TRP A 396 2.92 -10.02 -22.64
N ASP A 397 3.56 -10.80 -23.51
CA ASP A 397 3.40 -12.26 -23.58
C ASP A 397 4.25 -12.87 -22.46
N LEU A 398 3.62 -13.36 -21.41
CA LEU A 398 4.30 -13.89 -20.22
C LEU A 398 4.83 -15.32 -20.44
N ASP A 399 4.38 -16.00 -21.48
CA ASP A 399 4.93 -17.31 -21.87
C ASP A 399 6.27 -17.14 -22.60
N LYS A 400 6.36 -16.11 -23.46
CA LYS A 400 7.57 -15.81 -24.27
C LYS A 400 8.48 -14.78 -23.65
N MET A 401 7.99 -14.04 -22.64
CA MET A 401 8.66 -12.89 -22.05
C MET A 401 9.00 -11.80 -23.09
N GLU A 402 8.00 -11.33 -23.81
CA GLU A 402 8.12 -10.33 -24.88
C GLU A 402 7.05 -9.25 -24.74
N VAL A 403 7.43 -8.03 -25.15
CA VAL A 403 6.47 -6.92 -25.31
C VAL A 403 5.57 -7.22 -26.51
N VAL A 404 4.27 -7.22 -26.29
CA VAL A 404 3.27 -7.41 -27.35
C VAL A 404 2.82 -6.08 -27.92
N LYS A 405 2.46 -5.15 -27.04
CA LYS A 405 1.90 -3.83 -27.41
C LYS A 405 2.08 -2.83 -26.28
N GLN A 406 2.20 -1.56 -26.63
CA GLN A 406 1.99 -0.45 -25.71
C GLN A 406 0.72 0.28 -26.17
N ILE A 407 -0.32 0.26 -25.33
CA ILE A 407 -1.65 0.79 -25.65
C ILE A 407 -1.72 2.22 -25.13
N PRO A 408 -1.90 3.25 -25.98
CA PRO A 408 -2.08 4.62 -25.53
C PRO A 408 -3.33 4.75 -24.66
N VAL A 409 -3.21 5.48 -23.56
CA VAL A 409 -4.29 5.82 -22.61
C VAL A 409 -4.28 7.31 -22.31
N ASP A 410 -5.38 7.83 -21.76
CA ASP A 410 -5.61 9.28 -21.61
C ASP A 410 -4.79 9.95 -20.49
N GLY A 411 -4.07 9.19 -19.68
CA GLY A 411 -3.29 9.73 -18.57
C GLY A 411 -2.50 8.67 -17.84
N GLY A 412 -1.78 9.05 -16.78
CA GLY A 412 -1.16 8.09 -15.87
C GLY A 412 -2.20 7.12 -15.32
N THR A 413 -1.78 5.89 -15.10
CA THR A 413 -2.62 4.77 -14.63
C THR A 413 -1.94 4.09 -13.45
N GLU A 414 -2.71 3.63 -12.46
CA GLU A 414 -2.16 2.97 -11.28
C GLU A 414 -2.42 1.47 -11.30
N SER A 415 -3.67 1.07 -11.45
CA SER A 415 -4.07 -0.31 -11.25
C SER A 415 -4.82 -0.89 -12.46
N PRO A 416 -4.30 -1.98 -13.05
CA PRO A 416 -5.06 -2.73 -14.03
C PRO A 416 -5.90 -3.81 -13.35
N ALA A 417 -7.11 -4.03 -13.79
CA ALA A 417 -7.92 -5.19 -13.39
C ALA A 417 -8.29 -6.02 -14.60
N ALA A 418 -8.02 -7.32 -14.56
CA ALA A 418 -8.48 -8.28 -15.55
C ALA A 418 -9.06 -9.52 -14.88
N HIS A 419 -10.02 -10.15 -15.55
CA HIS A 419 -10.60 -11.41 -15.09
C HIS A 419 -10.78 -12.36 -16.28
N ALA A 420 -10.58 -13.66 -16.08
CA ALA A 420 -10.67 -14.66 -17.15
C ALA A 420 -12.03 -14.59 -17.88
N ASN A 421 -13.11 -14.43 -17.13
CA ASN A 421 -14.48 -14.42 -17.66
C ASN A 421 -14.94 -13.05 -18.22
N ALA A 422 -14.29 -11.95 -17.82
CA ALA A 422 -14.67 -10.61 -18.31
C ALA A 422 -13.98 -10.29 -19.65
N PRO A 423 -14.62 -9.53 -20.55
CA PRO A 423 -14.02 -9.24 -21.86
C PRO A 423 -12.94 -8.17 -21.84
N TYR A 424 -12.89 -7.34 -20.80
CA TYR A 424 -12.05 -6.15 -20.76
C TYR A 424 -10.99 -6.21 -19.67
N VAL A 425 -9.91 -5.46 -19.87
CA VAL A 425 -9.01 -5.00 -18.80
C VAL A 425 -9.40 -3.57 -18.47
N ALA A 426 -9.73 -3.32 -17.22
CA ALA A 426 -10.05 -1.99 -16.72
C ALA A 426 -8.80 -1.32 -16.17
N VAL A 427 -8.56 -0.06 -16.51
CA VAL A 427 -7.45 0.74 -15.99
C VAL A 427 -7.96 2.10 -15.53
N ASP A 428 -7.59 2.49 -14.33
CA ASP A 428 -7.89 3.82 -13.77
C ASP A 428 -7.02 4.90 -14.41
N ILE A 429 -7.56 6.11 -14.56
CA ILE A 429 -6.80 7.26 -15.04
C ILE A 429 -6.59 8.20 -13.84
N ILE A 430 -5.35 8.35 -13.41
CA ILE A 430 -4.97 9.15 -12.23
C ILE A 430 -4.44 10.54 -12.57
N SER A 431 -4.80 11.07 -13.74
CA SER A 431 -4.43 12.43 -14.17
C SER A 431 -4.85 13.49 -13.14
N LYS A 432 -4.18 14.66 -13.17
CA LYS A 432 -4.51 15.82 -12.32
C LYS A 432 -5.70 16.66 -12.83
N ASP A 433 -6.44 16.18 -13.80
CA ASP A 433 -7.55 16.89 -14.43
C ASP A 433 -8.84 16.03 -14.43
N ARG A 434 -9.82 16.43 -15.24
CA ARG A 434 -11.11 15.71 -15.33
C ARG A 434 -10.98 14.24 -15.70
N ARG A 435 -9.89 13.83 -16.36
CA ARG A 435 -9.63 12.44 -16.75
C ARG A 435 -9.43 11.54 -15.53
N ALA A 436 -9.00 12.08 -14.39
CA ALA A 436 -8.92 11.36 -13.12
C ALA A 436 -10.26 10.77 -12.65
N ARG A 437 -11.37 11.14 -13.26
CA ARG A 437 -12.71 10.59 -12.98
C ARG A 437 -13.06 9.39 -13.85
N THR A 438 -12.12 8.91 -14.63
CA THR A 438 -12.42 7.91 -15.66
C THR A 438 -11.64 6.62 -15.47
N VAL A 439 -12.28 5.53 -15.93
CA VAL A 439 -11.65 4.23 -16.13
C VAL A 439 -11.74 3.90 -17.61
N GLN A 440 -10.63 3.51 -18.21
CA GLN A 440 -10.58 3.05 -19.58
C GLN A 440 -10.65 1.52 -19.64
N LEU A 441 -11.45 1.01 -20.57
CA LEU A 441 -11.63 -0.41 -20.80
C LEU A 441 -10.91 -0.82 -22.08
N ILE A 442 -9.97 -1.73 -21.93
CA ILE A 442 -9.17 -2.30 -23.01
C ILE A 442 -9.76 -3.68 -23.36
N ASP A 443 -10.18 -3.87 -24.60
CA ASP A 443 -10.60 -5.19 -25.05
C ASP A 443 -9.39 -6.15 -25.09
N LYS A 444 -9.52 -7.31 -24.45
CA LYS A 444 -8.44 -8.27 -24.29
C LYS A 444 -7.94 -8.89 -25.59
N LYS A 445 -8.76 -8.92 -26.64
CA LYS A 445 -8.42 -9.55 -27.92
C LYS A 445 -7.81 -8.56 -28.90
N SER A 446 -8.48 -7.41 -29.10
CA SER A 446 -7.97 -6.38 -30.00
C SER A 446 -6.82 -5.58 -29.40
N LEU A 447 -6.70 -5.57 -28.07
CA LEU A 447 -5.74 -4.75 -27.32
C LEU A 447 -5.90 -3.25 -27.64
N GLU A 448 -7.15 -2.78 -27.64
CA GLU A 448 -7.52 -1.39 -27.91
C GLU A 448 -8.44 -0.87 -26.82
N VAL A 449 -8.33 0.43 -26.52
CA VAL A 449 -9.29 1.11 -25.64
C VAL A 449 -10.63 1.20 -26.39
N VAL A 450 -11.67 0.56 -25.84
CA VAL A 450 -13.00 0.49 -26.47
C VAL A 450 -14.03 1.35 -25.76
N LYS A 451 -13.79 1.72 -24.51
CA LYS A 451 -14.73 2.52 -23.71
C LYS A 451 -14.00 3.30 -22.63
N THR A 452 -14.52 4.49 -22.34
CA THR A 452 -14.15 5.28 -21.16
C THR A 452 -15.40 5.46 -20.30
N LEU A 453 -15.32 5.12 -19.01
CA LEU A 453 -16.38 5.23 -18.01
C LEU A 453 -16.08 6.42 -17.10
N ASP A 454 -17.00 7.36 -16.94
CA ASP A 454 -16.94 8.40 -15.89
C ASP A 454 -17.59 7.84 -14.62
N VAL A 455 -16.85 7.72 -13.54
CA VAL A 455 -17.31 7.14 -12.28
C VAL A 455 -17.81 8.19 -11.26
N GLY A 456 -17.77 9.46 -11.63
CA GLY A 456 -18.32 10.55 -10.82
C GLY A 456 -17.39 11.08 -9.74
N GLY A 457 -16.26 10.46 -9.48
CA GLY A 457 -15.23 10.85 -8.52
C GLY A 457 -13.86 10.45 -9.00
N HIS A 458 -12.80 10.71 -8.24
CA HIS A 458 -11.45 10.31 -8.59
C HIS A 458 -11.37 8.78 -8.70
N ALA A 459 -11.27 8.28 -9.94
CA ALA A 459 -11.24 6.84 -10.23
C ALA A 459 -9.97 6.21 -9.66
N TYR A 460 -10.14 5.07 -8.98
CA TYR A 460 -9.04 4.40 -8.33
C TYR A 460 -9.33 2.91 -8.18
N PHE A 461 -8.32 2.08 -8.42
CA PHE A 461 -8.28 0.66 -8.11
C PHE A 461 -9.52 -0.12 -8.57
N PRO A 462 -9.72 -0.37 -9.87
CA PRO A 462 -10.78 -1.24 -10.36
C PRO A 462 -10.55 -2.69 -9.91
N GLU A 463 -11.61 -3.43 -9.64
CA GLU A 463 -11.54 -4.86 -9.28
C GLU A 463 -12.79 -5.61 -9.77
N TYR A 464 -12.61 -6.84 -10.20
CA TYR A 464 -13.70 -7.73 -10.60
C TYR A 464 -14.25 -8.55 -9.43
N SER A 465 -15.55 -8.86 -9.47
CA SER A 465 -16.12 -9.91 -8.62
C SER A 465 -15.48 -11.26 -8.90
N ALA A 466 -15.57 -12.20 -7.96
CA ALA A 466 -14.97 -13.54 -8.06
C ALA A 466 -15.33 -14.29 -9.34
N ASP A 467 -16.52 -14.07 -9.89
CA ASP A 467 -17.01 -14.68 -11.14
C ASP A 467 -16.74 -13.82 -12.41
N GLY A 468 -16.20 -12.63 -12.24
CA GLY A 468 -15.92 -11.67 -13.31
C GLY A 468 -17.15 -10.98 -13.89
N LYS A 469 -18.32 -11.14 -13.26
CA LYS A 469 -19.58 -10.58 -13.76
C LYS A 469 -19.72 -9.09 -13.50
N PHE A 470 -19.13 -8.60 -12.43
CA PHE A 470 -19.24 -7.21 -12.03
C PHE A 470 -17.86 -6.58 -11.89
N LEU A 471 -17.76 -5.34 -12.35
CA LEU A 471 -16.60 -4.48 -12.20
C LEU A 471 -16.89 -3.42 -11.14
N TYR A 472 -16.15 -3.44 -10.05
CA TYR A 472 -16.18 -2.47 -8.96
C TYR A 472 -15.10 -1.42 -9.19
N ILE A 473 -15.43 -0.15 -9.04
CA ILE A 473 -14.51 0.97 -9.21
C ILE A 473 -14.64 1.90 -8.02
N SER A 474 -13.56 2.15 -7.35
CA SER A 474 -13.48 3.12 -6.27
C SER A 474 -13.48 4.55 -6.82
N ALA A 475 -14.16 5.47 -6.13
CA ALA A 475 -14.05 6.91 -6.39
C ALA A 475 -12.77 7.53 -5.77
N GLY A 476 -11.87 6.72 -5.20
CA GLY A 476 -10.54 7.10 -4.75
C GLY A 476 -10.45 7.81 -3.40
N TYR A 477 -9.27 8.35 -3.11
CA TYR A 477 -8.91 8.89 -1.80
C TYR A 477 -9.79 10.05 -1.31
N SER A 478 -10.36 10.81 -2.20
CA SER A 478 -11.27 11.93 -1.89
C SER A 478 -12.69 11.71 -2.41
N GLY A 479 -12.98 10.47 -2.84
CA GLY A 479 -14.30 10.10 -3.31
C GLY A 479 -15.25 9.70 -2.18
N ASP A 480 -16.48 9.46 -2.55
CA ASP A 480 -17.58 9.18 -1.62
C ASP A 480 -18.39 7.92 -1.99
N GLN A 481 -17.92 7.14 -2.95
CA GLN A 481 -18.67 6.00 -3.47
C GLN A 481 -17.79 4.93 -4.12
N VAL A 482 -18.30 3.72 -4.17
CA VAL A 482 -17.90 2.67 -5.11
C VAL A 482 -19.00 2.52 -6.15
N VAL A 483 -18.62 2.50 -7.42
CA VAL A 483 -19.55 2.31 -8.55
C VAL A 483 -19.37 0.90 -9.10
N VAL A 484 -20.47 0.24 -9.41
CA VAL A 484 -20.47 -1.13 -9.91
C VAL A 484 -21.10 -1.18 -11.30
N TYR A 485 -20.39 -1.80 -12.23
CA TYR A 485 -20.84 -2.04 -13.58
C TYR A 485 -21.00 -3.54 -13.86
N ASP A 486 -21.99 -3.91 -14.66
CA ASP A 486 -22.00 -5.23 -15.29
C ASP A 486 -20.85 -5.28 -16.30
N SER A 487 -20.00 -6.31 -16.20
CA SER A 487 -18.75 -6.41 -16.96
C SER A 487 -18.94 -6.62 -18.46
N PHE A 488 -20.14 -7.00 -18.90
CA PHE A 488 -20.47 -7.31 -20.30
C PHE A 488 -21.25 -6.19 -20.97
N SER A 489 -22.35 -5.77 -20.35
CA SER A 489 -23.18 -4.68 -20.86
C SER A 489 -22.60 -3.30 -20.63
N LEU A 490 -21.72 -3.18 -19.64
CA LEU A 490 -21.14 -1.93 -19.14
C LEU A 490 -22.20 -0.94 -18.62
N GLU A 491 -23.36 -1.46 -18.23
CA GLU A 491 -24.37 -0.70 -17.53
C GLU A 491 -24.01 -0.58 -16.04
N LYS A 492 -24.24 0.61 -15.49
CA LYS A 492 -24.06 0.84 -14.06
C LYS A 492 -25.21 0.18 -13.30
N VAL A 493 -24.89 -0.82 -12.48
CA VAL A 493 -25.87 -1.62 -11.73
C VAL A 493 -26.01 -1.17 -10.27
N ALA A 494 -24.98 -0.56 -9.68
CA ALA A 494 -25.04 -0.05 -8.32
C ALA A 494 -24.11 1.13 -8.09
N THR A 495 -24.44 1.91 -7.07
CA THR A 495 -23.57 2.91 -6.44
C THR A 495 -23.66 2.71 -4.94
N ILE A 496 -22.51 2.52 -4.28
CA ILE A 496 -22.42 2.18 -2.86
C ILE A 496 -21.74 3.35 -2.14
N PRO A 497 -22.49 4.16 -1.37
CA PRO A 497 -21.91 5.29 -0.66
C PRO A 497 -20.93 4.84 0.41
N MET A 498 -19.74 5.44 0.42
CA MET A 498 -18.73 5.27 1.47
C MET A 498 -17.65 6.35 1.37
N GLU A 499 -17.05 6.69 2.49
CA GLU A 499 -16.06 7.76 2.54
C GLU A 499 -14.68 7.26 2.13
N SER A 500 -14.07 7.94 1.15
CA SER A 500 -12.70 7.68 0.67
C SER A 500 -12.38 6.20 0.41
N PRO A 501 -13.15 5.49 -0.43
CA PRO A 501 -12.77 4.14 -0.85
C PRO A 501 -11.47 4.22 -1.67
N ALA A 502 -10.42 3.52 -1.26
CA ALA A 502 -9.10 3.65 -1.87
C ALA A 502 -8.56 2.34 -2.47
N GLY A 503 -9.02 1.20 -2.01
CA GLY A 503 -8.59 -0.08 -2.56
C GLY A 503 -9.75 -1.07 -2.51
N ILE A 504 -9.88 -1.89 -3.55
CA ILE A 504 -10.91 -2.91 -3.66
C ILE A 504 -10.24 -4.27 -3.79
N PHE A 505 -10.61 -5.21 -2.93
CA PHE A 505 -9.96 -6.51 -2.81
C PHE A 505 -11.01 -7.62 -2.86
N SER A 506 -11.02 -8.39 -3.93
CA SER A 506 -11.92 -9.54 -4.07
C SER A 506 -11.40 -10.74 -3.30
N HIS A 507 -12.18 -11.25 -2.35
CA HIS A 507 -11.86 -12.47 -1.62
C HIS A 507 -11.69 -13.68 -2.56
N GLY A 508 -12.58 -13.85 -3.50
CA GLY A 508 -12.56 -14.96 -4.44
C GLY A 508 -11.37 -14.90 -5.42
N ARG A 509 -10.87 -13.71 -5.78
CA ARG A 509 -9.70 -13.57 -6.65
C ARG A 509 -8.46 -14.21 -6.02
N VAL A 510 -8.17 -13.91 -4.76
CA VAL A 510 -7.01 -14.50 -4.05
C VAL A 510 -7.12 -16.01 -4.01
N ARG A 511 -8.30 -16.52 -3.69
CA ARG A 511 -8.53 -17.98 -3.60
C ARG A 511 -8.64 -18.68 -4.94
N TYR A 512 -9.12 -17.99 -5.97
CA TYR A 512 -9.21 -18.55 -7.33
C TYR A 512 -7.83 -18.99 -7.86
N MET A 513 -6.78 -18.25 -7.53
CA MET A 513 -5.42 -18.58 -7.94
C MET A 513 -4.87 -19.84 -7.25
N THR A 514 -5.37 -20.20 -6.06
CA THR A 514 -4.75 -21.21 -5.19
C THR A 514 -5.68 -22.36 -4.80
N ARG A 515 -7.00 -22.22 -4.98
CA ARG A 515 -7.98 -23.16 -4.45
C ARG A 515 -7.91 -24.53 -5.11
N GLY A 516 -7.61 -25.55 -4.30
CA GLY A 516 -7.69 -26.95 -4.70
C GLY A 516 -6.67 -27.38 -5.75
N LEU A 517 -5.65 -26.57 -6.03
CA LEU A 517 -4.60 -26.89 -6.98
C LEU A 517 -3.36 -27.42 -6.27
N SER A 518 -2.84 -28.53 -6.79
CA SER A 518 -1.51 -29.00 -6.42
C SER A 518 -0.43 -28.08 -6.98
N PRO A 519 0.80 -28.10 -6.44
CA PRO A 519 1.93 -27.37 -7.02
C PRO A 519 2.15 -27.65 -8.51
N ASP A 520 1.91 -28.88 -8.95
CA ASP A 520 2.05 -29.29 -10.35
C ASP A 520 0.97 -28.66 -11.24
N GLU A 521 -0.27 -28.57 -10.77
CA GLU A 521 -1.35 -27.91 -11.50
C GLU A 521 -1.13 -26.41 -11.58
N LEU A 522 -0.59 -25.79 -10.53
CA LEU A 522 -0.21 -24.38 -10.54
C LEU A 522 0.92 -24.14 -11.55
N ALA A 523 1.95 -24.99 -11.58
CA ALA A 523 3.05 -24.90 -12.54
C ALA A 523 2.58 -25.10 -13.99
N GLN A 524 1.56 -25.97 -14.22
CA GLN A 524 0.96 -26.14 -15.54
C GLN A 524 0.29 -24.87 -16.05
N ARG A 525 -0.32 -24.08 -15.17
CA ARG A 525 -0.94 -22.79 -15.53
C ARG A 525 0.07 -21.78 -16.03
N ASP A 526 1.31 -21.80 -15.53
CA ASP A 526 2.41 -20.95 -16.02
C ASP A 526 3.09 -21.47 -17.30
N GLY A 527 2.60 -22.58 -17.84
CA GLY A 527 3.18 -23.18 -19.03
C GLY A 527 4.52 -23.89 -18.83
N ASP A 528 4.97 -24.01 -17.58
CA ASP A 528 6.28 -24.58 -17.24
C ASP A 528 6.40 -26.08 -17.49
N LEU A 529 5.26 -26.78 -17.63
CA LEU A 529 5.20 -28.21 -17.88
C LEU A 529 4.70 -28.59 -19.28
N LYS A 530 4.66 -27.64 -20.22
CA LYS A 530 4.31 -27.94 -21.62
C LYS A 530 5.21 -28.98 -22.30
N GLY A 531 6.33 -29.34 -21.66
CA GLY A 531 7.24 -30.39 -22.10
C GLY A 531 7.10 -31.75 -21.44
N ALA A 532 6.29 -31.90 -20.36
CA ALA A 532 6.24 -33.13 -19.56
C ALA A 532 5.12 -34.11 -19.95
N LYS A 533 4.31 -33.78 -20.96
CA LYS A 533 3.36 -34.72 -21.56
C LYS A 533 3.80 -35.07 -22.98
N LYS A 534 4.67 -36.03 -23.07
CA LYS A 534 4.83 -36.92 -24.22
C LYS A 534 4.68 -38.35 -23.78
#